data_858c62c57a2e89084f3e8bcfe099589c
#
_entry.id   858c62c57a2e89084f3e8bcfe099589c
#
_cell.length_a   1.000
_cell.length_b   1.000
_cell.length_c   1.000
_cell.angle_alpha   90.00
_cell.angle_beta   90.00
_cell.angle_gamma   90.00
#
_symmetry.space_group_name_H-M   'P 1'
#
loop_
_entity.id
_entity.type
_entity.pdbx_description
1 polymer ?
#
loop_
_entity_poly.entity_id
_entity_poly.type
_entity_poly.pdbx_seq_one_letter_code
_entity_poly.pdbx_strand_id
1 'polypeptide(L)'
;YVPGSTLKGMFRTALIADEIQKCPEKYERTGREIQSASAERASRKQCLARETKRLEQQIFYTLNRDEKKPANAVNDNLSGLHVGDSQPISVDQLTLSQKIDVTLDGTEKPLNVLRETLIPGTEICFDVSIDTTICPYQMEDIIEALNIFQNICNRYFYARFHWEAKEKNTVWLGGGCGFLSKTVLYPLLGSNAVKVVDNVFKNTLGKNYVVHKHTKDLQLKLAPHVCKCTKYQGKLYHMGMGRIEFEEI
;
A
#
# COMPACT_ATOMS: atom_id res chain seq x y z
N TYR A 1 10.60 -17.52 4.75
CA TYR A 1 11.04 -16.31 4.05
C TYR A 1 9.87 -15.41 3.68
N VAL A 2 10.15 -14.15 3.40
CA VAL A 2 9.18 -13.21 2.83
C VAL A 2 9.53 -13.02 1.34
N PRO A 3 8.56 -13.18 0.41
CA PRO A 3 8.83 -13.00 -1.01
C PRO A 3 9.30 -11.57 -1.33
N GLY A 4 10.39 -11.44 -2.10
CA GLY A 4 10.92 -10.14 -2.54
C GLY A 4 9.91 -9.31 -3.34
N SER A 5 8.99 -9.98 -4.04
CA SER A 5 7.87 -9.33 -4.72
C SER A 5 6.97 -8.51 -3.77
N THR A 6 6.90 -8.88 -2.49
CA THR A 6 6.14 -8.13 -1.47
C THR A 6 6.81 -6.79 -1.20
N LEU A 7 8.14 -6.78 -1.00
CA LEU A 7 8.91 -5.56 -0.78
C LEU A 7 8.96 -4.70 -2.05
N LYS A 8 9.20 -5.31 -3.21
CA LYS A 8 9.16 -4.61 -4.50
C LYS A 8 7.81 -3.97 -4.78
N GLY A 9 6.70 -4.62 -4.40
CA GLY A 9 5.35 -4.05 -4.49
C GLY A 9 5.16 -2.82 -3.59
N MET A 10 5.77 -2.80 -2.40
CA MET A 10 5.78 -1.63 -1.53
C MET A 10 6.57 -0.47 -2.16
N PHE A 11 7.77 -0.74 -2.70
CA PHE A 11 8.57 0.26 -3.41
C PHE A 11 7.82 0.84 -4.60
N ARG A 12 7.19 0.00 -5.43
CA ARG A 12 6.35 0.44 -6.55
C ARG A 12 5.25 1.40 -6.09
N THR A 13 4.54 1.06 -5.01
CA THR A 13 3.46 1.90 -4.47
C THR A 13 3.99 3.24 -3.98
N ALA A 14 5.13 3.24 -3.29
CA ALA A 14 5.77 4.45 -2.80
C ALA A 14 6.26 5.34 -3.94
N LEU A 15 6.91 4.77 -4.96
CA LEU A 15 7.38 5.51 -6.15
C LEU A 15 6.23 6.13 -6.94
N ILE A 16 5.08 5.45 -7.06
CA ILE A 16 3.88 6.05 -7.67
C ILE A 16 3.41 7.25 -6.84
N ALA A 17 3.38 7.12 -5.51
CA ALA A 17 2.95 8.19 -4.64
C ALA A 17 3.89 9.41 -4.72
N ASP A 18 5.19 9.18 -4.77
CA ASP A 18 6.21 10.21 -4.92
C ASP A 18 6.07 10.95 -6.26
N GLU A 19 5.99 10.22 -7.38
CA GLU A 19 5.82 10.80 -8.71
C GLU A 19 4.55 11.66 -8.80
N ILE A 20 3.44 11.22 -8.20
CA ILE A 20 2.20 12.00 -8.14
C ILE A 20 2.40 13.28 -7.32
N GLN A 21 3.13 13.22 -6.20
CA GLN A 21 3.36 14.41 -5.37
C GLN A 21 4.33 15.41 -6.00
N LYS A 22 5.31 14.92 -6.77
CA LYS A 22 6.27 15.77 -7.50
C LYS A 22 5.64 16.46 -8.72
N CYS A 23 4.70 15.80 -9.39
CA CYS A 23 4.09 16.27 -10.63
C CYS A 23 2.55 16.15 -10.60
N PRO A 24 1.84 16.77 -9.66
CA PRO A 24 0.40 16.56 -9.46
C PRO A 24 -0.44 16.93 -10.70
N GLU A 25 -0.08 17.98 -11.43
CA GLU A 25 -0.77 18.43 -12.63
C GLU A 25 -0.77 17.40 -13.76
N LYS A 26 0.28 16.61 -13.88
CA LYS A 26 0.41 15.51 -14.86
C LYS A 26 -0.66 14.42 -14.65
N TYR A 27 -1.10 14.24 -13.41
CA TYR A 27 -2.01 13.16 -12.99
C TYR A 27 -3.44 13.61 -12.68
N GLU A 28 -3.74 14.92 -12.79
CA GLU A 28 -5.11 15.44 -12.55
C GLU A 28 -6.17 14.76 -13.42
N ARG A 29 -5.87 14.57 -14.72
CA ARG A 29 -6.78 13.89 -15.63
C ARG A 29 -7.06 12.45 -15.18
N THR A 30 -6.01 11.71 -14.83
CA THR A 30 -6.12 10.34 -14.30
C THR A 30 -6.93 10.31 -13.02
N GLY A 31 -6.74 11.29 -12.13
CA GLY A 31 -7.55 11.44 -10.91
C GLY A 31 -9.04 11.62 -11.22
N ARG A 32 -9.39 12.49 -12.18
CA ARG A 32 -10.79 12.67 -12.61
C ARG A 32 -11.38 11.40 -13.24
N GLU A 33 -10.61 10.69 -14.08
CA GLU A 33 -11.03 9.42 -14.68
C GLU A 33 -11.30 8.35 -13.62
N ILE A 34 -10.44 8.22 -12.60
CA ILE A 34 -10.63 7.31 -11.46
C ILE A 34 -11.87 7.68 -10.63
N GLN A 35 -12.08 8.97 -10.35
CA GLN A 35 -13.28 9.42 -9.64
C GLN A 35 -14.56 9.05 -10.39
N SER A 36 -14.60 9.32 -11.70
CA SER A 36 -15.74 8.99 -12.55
C SER A 36 -15.97 7.48 -12.62
N ALA A 37 -14.94 6.70 -12.93
CA ALA A 37 -15.02 5.24 -13.03
C ALA A 37 -15.44 4.57 -11.71
N SER A 38 -15.04 5.13 -10.55
CA SER A 38 -15.42 4.61 -9.25
C SER A 38 -16.92 4.71 -8.97
N ALA A 39 -17.59 5.72 -9.55
CA ALA A 39 -19.01 5.95 -9.38
C ALA A 39 -19.87 4.99 -10.25
N GLU A 40 -19.27 4.38 -11.26
CA GLU A 40 -19.94 3.43 -12.12
C GLU A 40 -20.04 2.06 -11.44
N ARG A 41 -21.15 1.34 -11.76
CA ARG A 41 -21.33 -0.03 -11.27
C ARG A 41 -20.41 -0.97 -12.02
N ALA A 42 -19.33 -1.39 -11.40
CA ALA A 42 -18.37 -2.34 -11.97
C ALA A 42 -18.47 -3.73 -11.32
N SER A 43 -18.00 -4.76 -12.03
CA SER A 43 -17.81 -6.08 -11.41
C SER A 43 -16.71 -6.01 -10.37
N ARG A 44 -16.78 -6.87 -9.32
CA ARG A 44 -15.78 -6.94 -8.24
C ARG A 44 -14.33 -7.03 -8.74
N LYS A 45 -14.10 -7.75 -9.84
CA LYS A 45 -12.76 -7.98 -10.40
C LYS A 45 -12.23 -6.81 -11.24
N GLN A 46 -13.10 -5.91 -11.68
CA GLN A 46 -12.77 -4.86 -12.66
C GLN A 46 -12.81 -3.45 -12.07
N CYS A 47 -13.25 -3.29 -10.80
CA CYS A 47 -13.35 -1.98 -10.17
C CYS A 47 -11.97 -1.30 -10.15
N LEU A 48 -11.81 -0.22 -10.92
CA LEU A 48 -10.59 0.58 -11.12
C LEU A 48 -9.36 -0.18 -11.68
N ALA A 49 -9.50 -1.44 -12.09
CA ALA A 49 -8.35 -2.24 -12.55
C ALA A 49 -7.71 -1.65 -13.81
N ARG A 50 -8.52 -1.09 -14.72
CA ARG A 50 -8.04 -0.46 -15.95
C ARG A 50 -7.34 0.87 -15.67
N GLU A 51 -7.93 1.68 -14.82
CA GLU A 51 -7.46 3.02 -14.48
C GLU A 51 -6.15 2.96 -13.69
N THR A 52 -6.07 2.07 -12.71
CA THR A 52 -4.84 1.86 -11.92
C THR A 52 -3.72 1.29 -12.78
N LYS A 53 -4.02 0.33 -13.67
CA LYS A 53 -3.03 -0.19 -14.61
C LYS A 53 -2.50 0.89 -15.56
N ARG A 54 -3.35 1.80 -16.04
CA ARG A 54 -2.92 2.94 -16.87
C ARG A 54 -2.00 3.87 -16.11
N LEU A 55 -2.28 4.16 -14.85
CA LEU A 55 -1.42 4.98 -14.00
C LEU A 55 -0.03 4.34 -13.86
N GLU A 56 0.05 3.05 -13.57
CA GLU A 56 1.31 2.33 -13.50
C GLU A 56 2.08 2.38 -14.82
N GLN A 57 1.39 2.16 -15.94
CA GLN A 57 2.00 2.21 -17.28
C GLN A 57 2.52 3.60 -17.61
N GLN A 58 1.79 4.65 -17.25
CA GLN A 58 2.19 6.03 -17.47
C GLN A 58 3.49 6.38 -16.73
N ILE A 59 3.73 5.78 -15.57
CA ILE A 59 4.90 6.06 -14.73
C ILE A 59 6.08 5.16 -15.11
N PHE A 60 5.84 3.86 -15.26
CA PHE A 60 6.94 2.89 -15.33
C PHE A 60 7.22 2.31 -16.72
N TYR A 61 6.27 2.39 -17.68
CA TYR A 61 6.48 1.75 -19.00
C TYR A 61 7.15 2.71 -19.96
N THR A 62 8.45 2.96 -19.73
CA THR A 62 9.23 4.00 -20.44
C THR A 62 10.34 3.43 -21.32
N LEU A 63 10.59 2.10 -21.28
CA LEU A 63 11.75 1.52 -21.98
C LEU A 63 11.60 1.40 -23.50
N ASN A 64 10.37 1.48 -24.04
CA ASN A 64 10.08 1.37 -25.48
C ASN A 64 10.65 0.11 -26.17
N ARG A 65 10.84 -0.99 -25.42
CA ARG A 65 11.34 -2.26 -25.95
C ARG A 65 10.35 -2.94 -26.92
N ASP A 66 9.06 -2.70 -26.70
CA ASP A 66 7.98 -3.13 -27.61
C ASP A 66 7.14 -1.90 -27.98
N GLU A 67 7.56 -1.20 -29.04
CA GLU A 67 6.88 0.00 -29.54
C GLU A 67 5.46 -0.31 -30.07
N LYS A 68 5.24 -1.52 -30.60
CA LYS A 68 3.92 -1.93 -31.12
C LYS A 68 2.90 -2.18 -30.00
N LYS A 69 3.38 -2.49 -28.80
CA LYS A 69 2.55 -2.76 -27.63
C LYS A 69 3.10 -2.00 -26.40
N PRO A 70 2.89 -0.68 -26.32
CA PRO A 70 3.42 0.12 -25.20
C PRO A 70 2.97 -0.38 -23.81
N ALA A 71 1.81 -1.05 -23.76
CA ALA A 71 1.27 -1.66 -22.55
C ALA A 71 1.89 -3.03 -22.17
N ASN A 72 2.91 -3.48 -22.92
CA ASN A 72 3.62 -4.72 -22.63
C ASN A 72 4.56 -4.53 -21.43
N ALA A 73 4.57 -5.51 -20.52
CA ALA A 73 5.39 -5.48 -19.30
C ALA A 73 6.91 -5.42 -19.57
N VAL A 74 7.36 -5.76 -20.78
CA VAL A 74 8.78 -5.59 -21.16
C VAL A 74 9.23 -4.13 -21.20
N ASN A 75 8.28 -3.18 -21.23
CA ASN A 75 8.53 -1.75 -21.20
C ASN A 75 8.63 -1.18 -19.78
N ASP A 76 8.41 -2.00 -18.74
CA ASP A 76 8.46 -1.60 -17.33
C ASP A 76 9.92 -1.35 -16.91
N ASN A 77 10.26 -0.11 -16.57
CA ASN A 77 11.60 0.28 -16.12
C ASN A 77 11.95 -0.27 -14.72
N LEU A 78 10.96 -0.61 -13.89
CA LEU A 78 11.22 -1.30 -12.63
C LEU A 78 11.66 -2.77 -12.85
N SER A 79 11.74 -3.25 -14.08
CA SER A 79 12.41 -4.53 -14.37
C SER A 79 13.90 -4.49 -13.97
N GLY A 80 14.53 -3.30 -13.94
CA GLY A 80 15.90 -3.12 -13.47
C GLY A 80 16.07 -3.05 -11.94
N LEU A 81 14.98 -2.95 -11.19
CA LEU A 81 15.02 -3.09 -9.73
C LEU A 81 14.83 -4.56 -9.36
N HIS A 82 15.85 -5.19 -8.82
CA HIS A 82 15.83 -6.58 -8.38
C HIS A 82 15.72 -6.64 -6.86
N VAL A 83 14.73 -7.39 -6.37
CA VAL A 83 14.54 -7.64 -4.94
C VAL A 83 14.44 -9.15 -4.77
N GLY A 84 15.45 -9.74 -4.17
CA GLY A 84 15.50 -11.16 -3.83
C GLY A 84 14.45 -11.51 -2.77
N ASP A 85 14.14 -12.80 -2.62
CA ASP A 85 13.39 -13.28 -1.46
C ASP A 85 14.24 -13.07 -0.20
N SER A 86 13.60 -12.87 0.95
CA SER A 86 14.33 -12.69 2.18
C SER A 86 15.14 -13.93 2.56
N GLN A 87 16.16 -13.73 3.36
CA GLN A 87 16.84 -14.84 4.04
C GLN A 87 15.81 -15.69 4.81
N PRO A 88 16.09 -16.99 5.04
CA PRO A 88 15.23 -17.85 5.83
C PRO A 88 14.98 -17.28 7.22
N ILE A 89 13.73 -17.33 7.65
CA ILE A 89 13.31 -16.88 8.98
C ILE A 89 13.08 -18.11 9.84
N SER A 90 13.63 -18.12 11.05
CA SER A 90 13.43 -19.22 11.97
C SER A 90 11.98 -19.36 12.40
N VAL A 91 11.51 -20.58 12.62
CA VAL A 91 10.10 -20.87 13.01
C VAL A 91 9.75 -20.35 14.40
N ASP A 92 10.74 -20.14 15.27
CA ASP A 92 10.56 -19.52 16.59
C ASP A 92 10.22 -18.02 16.50
N GLN A 93 10.43 -17.39 15.34
CA GLN A 93 9.98 -16.04 15.03
C GLN A 93 8.52 -15.96 14.57
N LEU A 94 7.82 -17.11 14.49
CA LEU A 94 6.42 -17.17 14.10
C LEU A 94 5.51 -17.23 15.33
N THR A 95 4.33 -16.63 15.19
CA THR A 95 3.27 -16.69 16.20
C THR A 95 1.90 -16.67 15.54
N LEU A 96 0.88 -17.14 16.26
CA LEU A 96 -0.51 -16.98 15.86
C LEU A 96 -1.07 -15.70 16.46
N SER A 97 -1.45 -14.79 15.59
CA SER A 97 -1.99 -13.48 15.96
C SER A 97 -3.46 -13.35 15.58
N GLN A 98 -4.27 -12.87 16.53
CA GLN A 98 -5.66 -12.55 16.26
C GLN A 98 -5.73 -11.19 15.56
N LYS A 99 -6.51 -11.12 14.48
CA LYS A 99 -6.79 -9.85 13.81
C LYS A 99 -7.71 -8.99 14.67
N ILE A 100 -7.34 -7.74 14.87
CA ILE A 100 -8.10 -6.75 15.65
C ILE A 100 -8.34 -5.53 14.77
N ASP A 101 -9.59 -5.10 14.66
CA ASP A 101 -9.97 -3.83 14.08
C ASP A 101 -10.07 -2.77 15.18
N VAL A 102 -9.30 -1.70 15.08
CA VAL A 102 -9.34 -0.58 16.02
C VAL A 102 -10.12 0.57 15.41
N THR A 103 -11.11 1.08 16.12
CA THR A 103 -11.94 2.22 15.70
C THR A 103 -11.35 3.55 16.14
N LEU A 104 -11.89 4.67 15.62
CA LEU A 104 -11.37 6.02 15.92
C LEU A 104 -11.39 6.41 17.41
N ASP A 105 -12.29 5.83 18.17
CA ASP A 105 -12.41 6.01 19.62
C ASP A 105 -11.47 5.07 20.43
N GLY A 106 -10.59 4.34 19.72
CA GLY A 106 -9.66 3.40 20.33
C GLY A 106 -10.28 2.05 20.72
N THR A 107 -11.57 1.82 20.42
CA THR A 107 -12.21 0.54 20.74
C THR A 107 -11.61 -0.58 19.89
N GLU A 108 -11.12 -1.60 20.55
CA GLU A 108 -10.61 -2.82 19.93
C GLU A 108 -11.76 -3.80 19.61
N LYS A 109 -11.77 -4.31 18.39
CA LYS A 109 -12.74 -5.32 17.92
C LYS A 109 -12.02 -6.54 17.42
N PRO A 110 -11.77 -7.54 18.28
CA PRO A 110 -11.19 -8.79 17.89
C PRO A 110 -12.08 -9.52 16.86
N LEU A 111 -11.49 -10.02 15.80
CA LEU A 111 -12.17 -10.82 14.79
C LEU A 111 -11.86 -12.31 15.00
N ASN A 112 -12.79 -13.19 14.65
CA ASN A 112 -12.58 -14.64 14.70
C ASN A 112 -11.68 -15.12 13.54
N VAL A 113 -10.53 -14.46 13.38
CA VAL A 113 -9.53 -14.75 12.35
C VAL A 113 -8.15 -14.73 13.00
N LEU A 114 -7.51 -15.89 13.01
CA LEU A 114 -6.10 -16.03 13.37
C LEU A 114 -5.25 -16.02 12.09
N ARG A 115 -4.05 -15.49 12.21
CA ARG A 115 -3.04 -15.48 11.15
C ARG A 115 -1.70 -15.87 11.74
N GLU A 116 -0.95 -16.64 11.02
CA GLU A 116 0.47 -16.78 11.27
C GLU A 116 1.15 -15.46 10.91
N THR A 117 1.93 -14.93 11.81
CA THR A 117 2.65 -13.67 11.70
C THR A 117 4.02 -13.80 12.32
N LEU A 118 4.92 -12.89 11.94
CA LEU A 118 6.19 -12.74 12.64
C LEU A 118 5.95 -12.03 13.97
N ILE A 119 6.74 -12.38 14.98
CA ILE A 119 6.76 -11.65 16.25
C ILE A 119 7.32 -10.23 16.03
N PRO A 120 6.87 -9.22 16.80
CA PRO A 120 7.43 -7.89 16.70
C PRO A 120 8.92 -7.87 17.03
N GLY A 121 9.71 -7.14 16.22
CA GLY A 121 11.15 -7.05 16.35
C GLY A 121 11.92 -8.10 15.53
N THR A 122 11.25 -8.96 14.77
CA THR A 122 11.92 -9.87 13.83
C THR A 122 12.60 -9.08 12.72
N GLU A 123 13.90 -9.32 12.54
CA GLU A 123 14.67 -8.80 11.43
C GLU A 123 14.48 -9.66 10.18
N ILE A 124 14.34 -9.01 9.03
CA ILE A 124 14.13 -9.66 7.73
C ILE A 124 15.10 -9.04 6.73
N CYS A 125 16.08 -9.81 6.29
CA CYS A 125 17.10 -9.35 5.35
C CYS A 125 16.72 -9.69 3.91
N PHE A 126 16.85 -8.71 3.01
CA PHE A 126 16.62 -8.83 1.58
C PHE A 126 17.83 -8.33 0.82
N ASP A 127 18.18 -9.01 -0.26
CA ASP A 127 19.13 -8.49 -1.23
C ASP A 127 18.41 -7.64 -2.26
N VAL A 128 18.87 -6.39 -2.44
CA VAL A 128 18.31 -5.44 -3.39
C VAL A 128 19.42 -4.95 -4.31
N SER A 129 19.20 -4.99 -5.62
CA SER A 129 20.12 -4.41 -6.60
C SER A 129 19.37 -3.62 -7.67
N ILE A 130 20.04 -2.62 -8.23
CA ILE A 130 19.48 -1.74 -9.26
C ILE A 130 20.39 -1.76 -10.48
N ASP A 131 19.83 -2.22 -11.61
CA ASP A 131 20.44 -2.01 -12.92
C ASP A 131 20.09 -0.59 -13.40
N THR A 132 21.02 0.33 -13.24
CA THR A 132 20.85 1.75 -13.56
C THR A 132 20.73 2.03 -15.08
N THR A 133 21.01 1.03 -15.92
CA THR A 133 20.78 1.13 -17.37
C THR A 133 19.31 0.93 -17.74
N ILE A 134 18.52 0.36 -16.84
CA ILE A 134 17.10 0.02 -17.01
C ILE A 134 16.22 0.82 -16.08
N CYS A 135 16.56 0.82 -14.78
CA CYS A 135 15.80 1.51 -13.74
C CYS A 135 16.33 2.93 -13.55
N PRO A 136 15.49 3.96 -13.73
CA PRO A 136 15.94 5.36 -13.57
C PRO A 136 16.08 5.78 -12.10
N TYR A 137 15.58 4.98 -11.17
CA TYR A 137 15.60 5.28 -9.74
C TYR A 137 16.87 4.78 -9.08
N GLN A 138 17.41 5.59 -8.15
CA GLN A 138 18.48 5.20 -7.24
C GLN A 138 17.89 4.78 -5.88
N MET A 139 18.72 4.28 -4.98
CA MET A 139 18.26 3.87 -3.64
C MET A 139 17.71 5.05 -2.85
N GLU A 140 18.31 6.22 -3.00
CA GLU A 140 17.90 7.47 -2.37
C GLU A 140 16.48 7.87 -2.81
N ASP A 141 16.13 7.69 -4.09
CA ASP A 141 14.78 7.96 -4.61
C ASP A 141 13.75 7.03 -3.96
N ILE A 142 14.10 5.76 -3.76
CA ILE A 142 13.25 4.78 -3.09
C ILE A 142 13.03 5.17 -1.62
N ILE A 143 14.09 5.57 -0.92
CA ILE A 143 14.03 6.03 0.47
C ILE A 143 13.14 7.29 0.58
N GLU A 144 13.33 8.26 -0.29
CA GLU A 144 12.51 9.47 -0.33
C GLU A 144 11.04 9.12 -0.58
N ALA A 145 10.76 8.28 -1.57
CA ALA A 145 9.42 7.83 -1.91
C ALA A 145 8.73 7.12 -0.74
N LEU A 146 9.43 6.26 -0.01
CA LEU A 146 8.91 5.60 1.19
C LEU A 146 8.49 6.61 2.25
N ASN A 147 9.31 7.64 2.51
CA ASN A 147 9.01 8.66 3.49
C ASN A 147 7.84 9.56 3.05
N ILE A 148 7.76 9.89 1.76
CA ILE A 148 6.61 10.63 1.20
C ILE A 148 5.33 9.82 1.36
N PHE A 149 5.35 8.53 1.00
CA PHE A 149 4.18 7.66 1.16
C PHE A 149 3.78 7.51 2.62
N GLN A 150 4.74 7.35 3.54
CA GLN A 150 4.50 7.32 4.98
C GLN A 150 3.80 8.60 5.46
N ASN A 151 4.28 9.77 5.04
CA ASN A 151 3.68 11.05 5.40
C ASN A 151 2.23 11.18 4.90
N ILE A 152 1.94 10.69 3.70
CA ILE A 152 0.58 10.66 3.16
C ILE A 152 -0.31 9.73 3.99
N CYS A 153 0.17 8.52 4.31
CA CYS A 153 -0.55 7.57 5.16
C CYS A 153 -0.82 8.15 6.56
N ASN A 154 0.16 8.80 7.16
CA ASN A 154 -0.03 9.50 8.43
C ASN A 154 -1.08 10.60 8.31
N ARG A 155 -0.93 11.50 7.34
CA ARG A 155 -1.80 12.68 7.16
C ARG A 155 -3.27 12.30 6.94
N TYR A 156 -3.53 11.34 6.07
CA TYR A 156 -4.91 11.04 5.65
C TYR A 156 -5.56 9.91 6.45
N PHE A 157 -4.78 9.17 7.23
CA PHE A 157 -5.32 8.01 7.92
C PHE A 157 -4.84 7.88 9.37
N TYR A 158 -3.55 7.61 9.61
CA TYR A 158 -3.07 7.22 10.95
C TYR A 158 -3.20 8.33 11.98
N ALA A 159 -3.07 9.62 11.61
CA ALA A 159 -3.31 10.75 12.50
C ALA A 159 -4.73 10.75 13.10
N ARG A 160 -5.70 10.19 12.37
CA ARG A 160 -7.09 10.07 12.87
C ARG A 160 -7.24 9.06 14.00
N PHE A 161 -6.28 8.16 14.15
CA PHE A 161 -6.23 7.16 15.21
C PHE A 161 -5.20 7.50 16.30
N HIS A 162 -4.48 8.62 16.16
CA HIS A 162 -3.33 8.98 17.02
C HIS A 162 -2.22 7.92 17.00
N TRP A 163 -1.99 7.35 15.83
CA TRP A 163 -1.09 6.21 15.61
C TRP A 163 -0.16 6.42 14.43
N GLU A 164 0.31 7.66 14.26
CA GLU A 164 1.26 8.00 13.21
C GLU A 164 2.56 7.20 13.34
N ALA A 165 3.05 6.69 12.23
CA ALA A 165 4.40 6.15 12.15
C ALA A 165 5.41 7.30 12.29
N LYS A 166 6.20 7.29 13.36
CA LYS A 166 7.15 8.37 13.70
C LYS A 166 8.54 8.11 13.14
N GLU A 167 8.91 6.83 13.03
CA GLU A 167 10.20 6.42 12.49
C GLU A 167 10.22 6.58 10.97
N LYS A 168 11.33 7.13 10.43
CA LYS A 168 11.54 7.21 8.99
C LYS A 168 11.62 5.80 8.39
N ASN A 169 11.39 5.73 7.07
CA ASN A 169 11.46 4.49 6.29
C ASN A 169 10.48 3.41 6.78
N THR A 170 9.33 3.83 7.32
CA THR A 170 8.27 2.91 7.72
C THR A 170 7.61 2.30 6.48
N VAL A 171 7.41 1.00 6.53
CA VAL A 171 6.72 0.21 5.49
C VAL A 171 5.61 -0.63 6.07
N TRP A 172 4.69 -1.07 5.21
CA TRP A 172 3.61 -1.97 5.58
C TRP A 172 3.59 -3.15 4.62
N LEU A 173 3.99 -4.32 5.11
CA LEU A 173 4.12 -5.53 4.30
C LEU A 173 3.05 -6.57 4.67
N GLY A 174 2.70 -7.40 3.71
CA GLY A 174 1.82 -8.55 3.89
C GLY A 174 0.33 -8.23 3.79
N GLY A 175 -0.48 -9.30 3.83
CA GLY A 175 -1.93 -9.25 3.60
C GLY A 175 -2.75 -8.61 4.72
N GLY A 176 -2.17 -8.51 5.92
CA GLY A 176 -2.85 -8.01 7.12
C GLY A 176 -2.84 -6.50 7.29
N CYS A 177 -1.93 -5.78 6.63
CA CYS A 177 -1.69 -4.36 6.84
C CYS A 177 -2.84 -3.41 6.39
N GLY A 178 -3.84 -3.94 5.70
CA GLY A 178 -5.04 -3.18 5.32
C GLY A 178 -4.99 -2.59 3.92
N PHE A 179 -6.01 -1.80 3.59
CA PHE A 179 -6.21 -1.22 2.26
C PHE A 179 -5.24 -0.08 1.97
N LEU A 180 -4.97 0.77 2.97
CA LEU A 180 -4.23 2.01 2.82
C LEU A 180 -2.83 1.79 2.23
N SER A 181 -2.09 0.82 2.74
CA SER A 181 -0.71 0.51 2.32
C SER A 181 -0.59 -0.08 0.90
N LYS A 182 -1.72 -0.31 0.24
CA LYS A 182 -1.81 -0.94 -1.09
C LYS A 182 -2.54 -0.07 -2.11
N THR A 183 -2.75 1.20 -1.79
CA THR A 183 -3.49 2.10 -2.67
C THR A 183 -2.74 3.41 -2.87
N VAL A 184 -2.85 3.94 -4.07
CA VAL A 184 -2.35 5.27 -4.44
C VAL A 184 -3.48 6.30 -4.55
N LEU A 185 -4.68 5.95 -4.08
CA LEU A 185 -5.83 6.85 -4.15
C LEU A 185 -5.64 8.10 -3.28
N TYR A 186 -5.06 7.95 -2.09
CA TYR A 186 -4.78 9.10 -1.23
C TYR A 186 -3.67 10.01 -1.77
N PRO A 187 -2.54 9.47 -2.27
CA PRO A 187 -1.58 10.30 -3.01
C PRO A 187 -2.19 11.09 -4.15
N LEU A 188 -3.08 10.47 -4.93
CA LEU A 188 -3.65 11.03 -6.14
C LEU A 188 -4.79 12.03 -5.87
N LEU A 189 -5.62 11.80 -4.87
CA LEU A 189 -6.90 12.49 -4.68
C LEU A 189 -7.01 13.22 -3.33
N GLY A 190 -6.02 13.07 -2.45
CA GLY A 190 -6.06 13.64 -1.11
C GLY A 190 -7.33 13.23 -0.35
N SER A 191 -8.01 14.19 0.25
CA SER A 191 -9.27 13.95 0.98
C SER A 191 -10.41 13.43 0.11
N ASN A 192 -10.39 13.69 -1.21
CA ASN A 192 -11.40 13.19 -2.14
C ASN A 192 -11.31 11.66 -2.33
N ALA A 193 -10.19 11.05 -1.97
CA ALA A 193 -10.00 9.60 -1.98
C ALA A 193 -11.06 8.86 -1.17
N VAL A 194 -11.54 9.45 -0.06
CA VAL A 194 -12.57 8.84 0.80
C VAL A 194 -13.80 8.42 0.02
N LYS A 195 -14.31 9.29 -0.88
CA LYS A 195 -15.48 8.99 -1.72
C LYS A 195 -15.19 7.87 -2.71
N VAL A 196 -14.00 7.87 -3.31
CA VAL A 196 -13.58 6.82 -4.26
C VAL A 196 -13.45 5.47 -3.55
N VAL A 197 -12.82 5.44 -2.38
CA VAL A 197 -12.68 4.22 -1.56
C VAL A 197 -14.05 3.69 -1.13
N ASP A 198 -14.98 4.56 -0.72
CA ASP A 198 -16.36 4.17 -0.40
C ASP A 198 -17.06 3.51 -1.60
N ASN A 199 -16.94 4.10 -2.79
CA ASN A 199 -17.46 3.52 -4.02
C ASN A 199 -16.83 2.16 -4.35
N VAL A 200 -15.50 2.03 -4.20
CA VAL A 200 -14.79 0.75 -4.38
C VAL A 200 -15.34 -0.30 -3.42
N PHE A 201 -15.54 0.04 -2.14
CA PHE A 201 -16.09 -0.89 -1.16
C PHE A 201 -17.55 -1.27 -1.47
N LYS A 202 -18.39 -0.33 -1.90
CA LYS A 202 -19.75 -0.63 -2.38
C LYS A 202 -19.73 -1.65 -3.52
N ASN A 203 -18.86 -1.44 -4.51
CA ASN A 203 -18.79 -2.28 -5.69
C ASN A 203 -18.17 -3.66 -5.40
N THR A 204 -17.21 -3.76 -4.45
CA THR A 204 -16.43 -4.97 -4.22
C THR A 204 -16.92 -5.83 -3.07
N LEU A 205 -17.47 -5.24 -2.01
CA LEU A 205 -17.82 -5.97 -0.78
C LEU A 205 -19.25 -6.52 -0.79
N GLY A 206 -20.15 -6.00 -1.64
CA GLY A 206 -21.53 -6.44 -1.69
C GLY A 206 -22.22 -6.30 -0.32
N LYS A 207 -22.85 -7.37 0.18
CA LYS A 207 -23.52 -7.37 1.50
C LYS A 207 -22.58 -6.97 2.65
N ASN A 208 -21.29 -7.30 2.54
CA ASN A 208 -20.30 -6.99 3.56
C ASN A 208 -20.05 -5.47 3.71
N TYR A 209 -20.36 -4.66 2.71
CA TYR A 209 -20.29 -3.20 2.82
C TYR A 209 -21.12 -2.67 4.00
N VAL A 210 -22.35 -3.17 4.16
CA VAL A 210 -23.24 -2.81 5.29
C VAL A 210 -22.82 -3.51 6.58
N VAL A 211 -22.53 -4.81 6.51
CA VAL A 211 -22.11 -5.61 7.68
C VAL A 211 -20.88 -5.02 8.35
N HIS A 212 -19.89 -4.57 7.56
CA HIS A 212 -18.66 -3.93 8.04
C HIS A 212 -18.84 -2.42 8.31
N LYS A 213 -20.06 -1.88 8.21
CA LYS A 213 -20.43 -0.49 8.53
C LYS A 213 -19.69 0.56 7.68
N HIS A 214 -19.27 0.21 6.45
CA HIS A 214 -18.66 1.17 5.51
C HIS A 214 -19.59 2.32 5.12
N THR A 215 -20.90 2.20 5.36
CA THR A 215 -21.85 3.31 5.24
C THR A 215 -21.49 4.54 6.08
N LYS A 216 -20.61 4.38 7.09
CA LYS A 216 -20.13 5.47 7.94
C LYS A 216 -18.90 6.20 7.40
N ASP A 217 -18.19 5.61 6.41
CA ASP A 217 -16.91 6.12 5.92
C ASP A 217 -16.99 7.58 5.47
N LEU A 218 -18.02 7.92 4.70
CA LEU A 218 -18.24 9.30 4.22
C LEU A 218 -18.53 10.27 5.37
N GLN A 219 -19.36 9.88 6.34
CA GLN A 219 -19.70 10.69 7.49
C GLN A 219 -18.46 10.95 8.36
N LEU A 220 -17.63 9.93 8.55
CA LEU A 220 -16.38 10.00 9.30
C LEU A 220 -15.27 10.71 8.53
N LYS A 221 -15.46 10.96 7.22
CA LYS A 221 -14.43 11.47 6.31
C LYS A 221 -13.15 10.62 6.36
N LEU A 222 -13.32 9.30 6.45
CA LEU A 222 -12.24 8.32 6.60
C LEU A 222 -12.65 6.97 5.99
N ALA A 223 -11.89 6.42 5.07
CA ALA A 223 -12.12 5.13 4.42
C ALA A 223 -10.81 4.38 4.16
N PRO A 224 -10.65 3.18 4.74
CA PRO A 224 -11.54 2.49 5.70
C PRO A 224 -11.58 3.19 7.06
N HIS A 225 -12.62 2.97 7.85
CA HIS A 225 -12.82 3.61 9.15
C HIS A 225 -12.23 2.83 10.34
N VAL A 226 -11.40 1.82 10.09
CA VAL A 226 -10.73 1.02 11.12
C VAL A 226 -9.26 0.81 10.78
N CYS A 227 -8.41 0.82 11.81
CA CYS A 227 -7.01 0.45 11.70
C CYS A 227 -6.84 -1.06 11.91
N LYS A 228 -5.98 -1.70 11.13
CA LYS A 228 -5.72 -3.15 11.20
C LYS A 228 -4.59 -3.42 12.18
N CYS A 229 -4.91 -4.11 13.26
CA CYS A 229 -4.02 -4.36 14.38
C CYS A 229 -4.02 -5.83 14.79
N THR A 230 -3.09 -6.14 15.69
CA THR A 230 -3.00 -7.41 16.41
C THR A 230 -2.39 -7.18 17.78
N LYS A 231 -2.45 -8.19 18.67
CA LYS A 231 -1.78 -8.17 19.96
C LYS A 231 -0.69 -9.22 20.03
N TYR A 232 0.43 -8.84 20.62
CA TYR A 232 1.49 -9.74 21.01
C TYR A 232 1.91 -9.41 22.44
N GLN A 233 1.91 -10.40 23.33
CA GLN A 233 2.20 -10.23 24.77
C GLN A 233 1.44 -9.07 25.42
N GLY A 234 0.14 -8.94 25.11
CA GLY A 234 -0.74 -7.90 25.63
C GLY A 234 -0.60 -6.51 25.01
N LYS A 235 0.44 -6.25 24.22
CA LYS A 235 0.68 -4.98 23.51
C LYS A 235 0.06 -4.98 22.12
N LEU A 236 -0.55 -3.88 21.74
CA LEU A 236 -1.19 -3.69 20.44
C LEU A 236 -0.16 -3.21 19.39
N TYR A 237 -0.22 -3.80 18.19
CA TYR A 237 0.66 -3.46 17.07
C TYR A 237 -0.14 -3.27 15.78
N HIS A 238 0.32 -2.39 14.90
CA HIS A 238 -0.15 -2.36 13.51
C HIS A 238 0.26 -3.65 12.80
N MET A 239 -0.66 -4.27 12.07
CA MET A 239 -0.30 -5.45 11.28
C MET A 239 0.59 -5.07 10.10
N GLY A 240 1.71 -5.79 9.98
CA GLY A 240 2.63 -5.67 8.86
C GLY A 240 3.48 -4.38 8.84
N MET A 241 3.41 -3.54 9.88
CA MET A 241 4.26 -2.36 9.97
C MET A 241 5.68 -2.76 10.36
N GLY A 242 6.65 -2.26 9.64
CA GLY A 242 8.07 -2.41 9.90
C GLY A 242 8.85 -1.16 9.50
N ARG A 243 10.16 -1.17 9.76
CA ARG A 243 11.11 -0.14 9.32
C ARG A 243 12.14 -0.78 8.42
N ILE A 244 12.56 -0.07 7.37
CA ILE A 244 13.65 -0.49 6.51
C ILE A 244 14.90 0.30 6.87
N GLU A 245 16.02 -0.40 6.93
CA GLU A 245 17.37 0.14 6.92
C GLU A 245 18.07 -0.41 5.69
N PHE A 246 18.89 0.42 5.05
CA PHE A 246 19.65 0.05 3.86
C PHE A 246 21.14 0.06 4.25
N GLU A 247 21.84 -1.01 3.92
CA GLU A 247 23.27 -1.15 4.09
C GLU A 247 23.88 -1.43 2.72
N GLU A 248 24.97 -0.73 2.39
CA GLU A 248 25.76 -1.02 1.18
C GLU A 248 26.66 -2.22 1.46
N ILE A 249 26.74 -3.14 0.49
CA ILE A 249 27.58 -4.35 0.57
C ILE A 249 28.81 -4.18 -0.32
#